data_2401b737993fe238a1563cf39e11169c
#
_entry.id   2401b737993fe238a1563cf39e11169c
#
_cell.length_a   1.000
_cell.length_b   1.000
_cell.length_c   1.000
_cell.angle_alpha   90.00
_cell.angle_beta   90.00
_cell.angle_gamma   90.00
#
_symmetry.space_group_name_H-M   'P 1'
#
loop_
_entity.id
_entity.type
_entity.pdbx_description
1 polymer ?
#
loop_
_entity_poly.entity_id
_entity_poly.type
_entity_poly.pdbx_seq_one_letter_code
_entity_poly.pdbx_strand_id
1 'polypeptide(L)'
;MKTNLIIVGLIVILLFGGIWWSRSLQSSDPSVISMQGIHWHPELAIFVKGERIEIPENVGIGPMHAGMPGYDASMQMAAMHTHDASGVIHLEFMRGPVHQNDVRLGQFFSMWGKDIRSFGSNMRMMVNGAESVEYENYMMRDGDKIELHYE
;
A
#
# COMPACT_ATOMS: atom_id res chain seq x y z
N MET A 1 -21.28 55.19 -8.53
CA MET A 1 -19.95 54.79 -8.01
C MET A 1 -20.02 53.86 -6.81
N LYS A 2 -20.74 54.16 -5.73
CA LYS A 2 -20.82 53.30 -4.51
C LYS A 2 -21.40 51.90 -4.78
N THR A 3 -22.46 51.80 -5.60
CA THR A 3 -23.11 50.52 -5.94
C THR A 3 -22.18 49.57 -6.70
N ASN A 4 -21.36 50.06 -7.65
CA ASN A 4 -20.42 49.27 -8.41
C ASN A 4 -19.28 48.74 -7.51
N LEU A 5 -18.83 49.51 -6.53
CA LEU A 5 -17.84 49.10 -5.54
C LEU A 5 -18.38 47.97 -4.65
N ILE A 6 -19.63 48.00 -4.26
CA ILE A 6 -20.29 46.97 -3.46
C ILE A 6 -20.38 45.65 -4.27
N ILE A 7 -20.80 45.76 -5.54
CA ILE A 7 -20.90 44.60 -6.43
C ILE A 7 -19.54 43.94 -6.64
N VAL A 8 -18.51 44.75 -6.91
CA VAL A 8 -17.12 44.20 -7.07
C VAL A 8 -16.65 43.53 -5.77
N GLY A 9 -16.93 44.15 -4.61
CA GLY A 9 -16.58 43.54 -3.32
C GLY A 9 -17.24 42.19 -3.09
N LEU A 10 -18.54 42.07 -3.41
CA LEU A 10 -19.26 40.80 -3.30
C LEU A 10 -18.70 39.70 -4.24
N ILE A 11 -18.37 40.07 -5.47
CA ILE A 11 -17.76 39.12 -6.43
C ILE A 11 -16.42 38.62 -5.91
N VAL A 12 -15.59 39.50 -5.38
CA VAL A 12 -14.27 39.12 -4.81
C VAL A 12 -14.44 38.16 -3.62
N ILE A 13 -15.37 38.46 -2.71
CA ILE A 13 -15.67 37.60 -1.55
C ILE A 13 -16.15 36.21 -2.01
N LEU A 14 -17.06 36.17 -2.98
CA LEU A 14 -17.56 34.89 -3.51
C LEU A 14 -16.46 34.08 -4.21
N LEU A 15 -15.56 34.72 -4.98
CA LEU A 15 -14.45 34.05 -5.62
C LEU A 15 -13.44 33.49 -4.61
N PHE A 16 -12.98 34.32 -3.67
CA PHE A 16 -12.01 33.85 -2.67
C PHE A 16 -12.65 32.88 -1.67
N GLY A 17 -13.90 33.11 -1.26
CA GLY A 17 -14.65 32.17 -0.43
C GLY A 17 -14.89 30.83 -1.13
N GLY A 18 -15.22 30.84 -2.41
CA GLY A 18 -15.39 29.64 -3.22
C GLY A 18 -14.10 28.85 -3.41
N ILE A 19 -12.98 29.55 -3.65
CA ILE A 19 -11.65 28.93 -3.75
C ILE A 19 -11.24 28.32 -2.39
N TRP A 20 -11.43 29.04 -1.30
CA TRP A 20 -11.11 28.55 0.04
C TRP A 20 -11.97 27.34 0.41
N TRP A 21 -13.27 27.39 0.14
CA TRP A 21 -14.22 26.29 0.34
C TRP A 21 -13.85 25.08 -0.50
N SER A 22 -13.53 25.27 -1.78
CA SER A 22 -13.09 24.20 -2.68
C SER A 22 -11.81 23.51 -2.20
N ARG A 23 -10.84 24.29 -1.71
CA ARG A 23 -9.61 23.74 -1.12
C ARG A 23 -9.85 23.00 0.19
N SER A 24 -10.80 23.44 1.00
CA SER A 24 -11.20 22.77 2.25
C SER A 24 -11.89 21.43 2.00
N LEU A 25 -12.63 21.31 0.88
CA LEU A 25 -13.23 20.03 0.46
C LEU A 25 -12.21 19.06 -0.18
N GLN A 26 -11.06 19.56 -0.61
CA GLN A 26 -9.94 18.77 -1.13
C GLN A 26 -8.92 18.41 -0.04
N SER A 27 -9.34 18.32 1.23
CA SER A 27 -8.48 17.71 2.24
C SER A 27 -8.20 16.28 1.80
N SER A 28 -7.00 16.03 1.28
CA SER A 28 -6.55 14.71 0.90
C SER A 28 -6.61 13.84 2.16
N ASP A 29 -7.31 12.72 2.07
CA ASP A 29 -7.30 11.70 3.11
C ASP A 29 -5.83 11.34 3.40
N PRO A 30 -5.31 11.57 4.62
CA PRO A 30 -3.91 11.31 4.93
C PRO A 30 -3.55 9.82 4.81
N SER A 31 -4.53 8.92 4.75
CA SER A 31 -4.30 7.51 4.52
C SER A 31 -4.03 7.16 3.06
N VAL A 32 -4.32 8.07 2.11
CA VAL A 32 -4.10 7.84 0.67
C VAL A 32 -2.66 8.15 0.31
N ILE A 33 -1.96 7.17 -0.26
CA ILE A 33 -0.57 7.29 -0.71
C ILE A 33 -0.46 7.62 -2.20
N SER A 34 -1.47 7.25 -2.99
CA SER A 34 -1.58 7.59 -4.41
C SER A 34 -3.04 7.71 -4.83
N MET A 35 -3.35 8.65 -5.73
CA MET A 35 -4.68 8.80 -6.36
C MET A 35 -4.74 8.13 -7.74
N GLN A 36 -3.63 7.65 -8.28
CA GLN A 36 -3.50 7.18 -9.66
C GLN A 36 -3.07 5.71 -9.74
N GLY A 37 -3.19 4.96 -8.64
CA GLY A 37 -2.62 3.62 -8.56
C GLY A 37 -1.13 3.64 -8.26
N ILE A 38 -0.53 2.45 -8.17
CA ILE A 38 0.91 2.22 -8.01
C ILE A 38 1.31 0.96 -8.77
N HIS A 39 2.60 0.85 -9.09
CA HIS A 39 3.20 -0.34 -9.67
C HIS A 39 4.59 -0.52 -9.02
N TRP A 40 4.64 -1.27 -7.90
CA TRP A 40 5.81 -1.43 -7.04
C TRP A 40 6.20 -2.89 -6.89
N HIS A 41 7.49 -3.14 -6.66
CA HIS A 41 8.07 -4.48 -6.56
C HIS A 41 9.00 -4.57 -5.34
N PRO A 42 8.48 -4.55 -4.10
CA PRO A 42 9.29 -4.92 -2.94
C PRO A 42 9.67 -6.40 -2.99
N GLU A 43 10.83 -6.74 -2.44
CA GLU A 43 11.33 -8.10 -2.30
C GLU A 43 11.28 -8.51 -0.83
N LEU A 44 10.67 -9.66 -0.53
CA LEU A 44 10.61 -10.27 0.80
C LEU A 44 11.50 -11.51 0.85
N ALA A 45 12.36 -11.61 1.85
CA ALA A 45 13.12 -12.78 2.17
C ALA A 45 12.85 -13.21 3.63
N ILE A 46 12.59 -14.49 3.84
CA ILE A 46 12.35 -15.05 5.18
C ILE A 46 13.48 -16.04 5.49
N PHE A 47 14.10 -15.88 6.65
CA PHE A 47 15.16 -16.75 7.14
C PHE A 47 14.76 -17.37 8.48
N VAL A 48 14.79 -18.70 8.57
CA VAL A 48 14.55 -19.43 9.82
C VAL A 48 15.84 -20.16 10.19
N LYS A 49 16.44 -19.81 11.32
CA LYS A 49 17.74 -20.36 11.75
C LYS A 49 18.84 -20.22 10.69
N GLY A 50 18.78 -19.14 9.91
CA GLY A 50 19.71 -18.83 8.82
C GLY A 50 19.40 -19.47 7.47
N GLU A 51 18.41 -20.37 7.40
CA GLU A 51 17.95 -20.97 6.13
C GLU A 51 16.84 -20.12 5.50
N ARG A 52 16.95 -19.86 4.19
CA ARG A 52 15.93 -19.10 3.45
C ARG A 52 14.70 -20.00 3.21
N ILE A 53 13.53 -19.47 3.57
CA ILE A 53 12.23 -20.09 3.29
C ILE A 53 11.70 -19.53 1.98
N GLU A 54 11.24 -20.42 1.10
CA GLU A 54 10.60 -20.03 -0.15
C GLU A 54 9.24 -19.38 0.11
N ILE A 55 9.01 -18.26 -0.56
CA ILE A 55 7.70 -17.62 -0.62
C ILE A 55 6.97 -18.28 -1.79
N PRO A 56 5.71 -18.76 -1.59
CA PRO A 56 5.04 -19.46 -2.68
C PRO A 56 4.76 -18.54 -3.86
N GLU A 57 4.80 -19.10 -5.03
CA GLU A 57 4.23 -18.53 -6.23
C GLU A 57 2.70 -18.44 -6.10
N ASN A 58 2.09 -17.54 -6.88
CA ASN A 58 0.64 -17.42 -7.01
C ASN A 58 -0.12 -17.00 -5.73
N VAL A 59 0.56 -16.43 -4.72
CA VAL A 59 -0.14 -15.73 -3.62
C VAL A 59 -0.93 -14.57 -4.22
N GLY A 60 -2.19 -14.42 -3.87
CA GLY A 60 -3.07 -13.37 -4.42
C GLY A 60 -3.66 -13.69 -5.80
N ILE A 61 -3.36 -14.86 -6.38
CA ILE A 61 -3.89 -15.29 -7.68
C ILE A 61 -4.98 -16.35 -7.45
N GLY A 62 -6.09 -16.19 -8.16
CA GLY A 62 -7.22 -17.10 -8.13
C GLY A 62 -8.50 -16.47 -7.58
N PRO A 63 -9.66 -17.12 -7.85
CA PRO A 63 -10.98 -16.59 -7.51
C PRO A 63 -11.23 -16.45 -6.00
N MET A 64 -10.47 -17.16 -5.18
CA MET A 64 -10.57 -17.06 -3.72
C MET A 64 -10.19 -15.67 -3.18
N HIS A 65 -9.47 -14.88 -3.98
CA HIS A 65 -9.03 -13.53 -3.64
C HIS A 65 -9.96 -12.42 -4.17
N ALA A 66 -11.14 -12.77 -4.73
CA ALA A 66 -12.08 -11.82 -5.35
C ALA A 66 -12.56 -10.68 -4.44
N GLY A 67 -12.43 -10.81 -3.12
CA GLY A 67 -12.74 -9.75 -2.15
C GLY A 67 -11.57 -8.83 -1.78
N MET A 68 -10.37 -9.07 -2.33
CA MET A 68 -9.18 -8.30 -1.98
C MET A 68 -9.13 -6.96 -2.74
N PRO A 69 -8.52 -5.92 -2.14
CA PRO A 69 -8.35 -4.63 -2.81
C PRO A 69 -7.69 -4.77 -4.18
N GLY A 70 -8.25 -4.05 -5.18
CA GLY A 70 -7.70 -4.04 -6.53
C GLY A 70 -7.78 -5.36 -7.28
N TYR A 71 -8.66 -6.29 -6.88
CA TYR A 71 -8.84 -7.57 -7.60
C TYR A 71 -9.36 -7.35 -9.03
N ASP A 72 -8.62 -7.90 -9.99
CA ASP A 72 -9.02 -7.94 -11.40
C ASP A 72 -9.66 -9.30 -11.72
N ALA A 73 -10.98 -9.29 -11.99
CA ALA A 73 -11.73 -10.50 -12.29
C ALA A 73 -11.36 -11.12 -13.65
N SER A 74 -10.82 -10.35 -14.59
CA SER A 74 -10.41 -10.85 -15.91
C SER A 74 -9.11 -11.64 -15.85
N MET A 75 -8.20 -11.23 -14.96
CA MET A 75 -6.93 -11.91 -14.69
C MET A 75 -7.02 -12.85 -13.48
N GLN A 76 -8.10 -12.80 -12.72
CA GLN A 76 -8.29 -13.50 -11.44
C GLN A 76 -7.14 -13.24 -10.46
N MET A 77 -6.73 -11.98 -10.33
CA MET A 77 -5.53 -11.59 -9.61
C MET A 77 -5.80 -10.37 -8.73
N ALA A 78 -5.38 -10.43 -7.48
CA ALA A 78 -5.40 -9.28 -6.58
C ALA A 78 -4.29 -8.30 -6.96
N ALA A 79 -4.43 -7.01 -6.60
CA ALA A 79 -3.40 -6.02 -6.85
C ALA A 79 -2.08 -6.33 -6.14
N MET A 80 -2.13 -7.08 -5.04
CA MET A 80 -0.95 -7.60 -4.34
C MET A 80 -0.84 -9.10 -4.64
N HIS A 81 0.27 -9.54 -5.25
CA HIS A 81 0.45 -10.95 -5.64
C HIS A 81 1.91 -11.32 -5.86
N THR A 82 2.18 -12.62 -6.03
CA THR A 82 3.48 -13.17 -6.45
C THR A 82 3.32 -14.01 -7.71
N HIS A 83 4.32 -14.00 -8.60
CA HIS A 83 4.35 -14.86 -9.79
C HIS A 83 5.23 -16.08 -9.63
N ASP A 84 6.27 -16.00 -8.81
CA ASP A 84 7.27 -17.04 -8.60
C ASP A 84 7.76 -17.05 -7.14
N ALA A 85 8.71 -17.95 -6.85
CA ALA A 85 9.27 -18.11 -5.52
C ALA A 85 10.46 -17.18 -5.20
N SER A 86 10.71 -16.15 -6.02
CA SER A 86 11.82 -15.20 -5.81
C SER A 86 11.64 -14.36 -4.56
N GLY A 87 10.39 -14.16 -4.14
CA GLY A 87 10.01 -13.27 -3.04
C GLY A 87 9.65 -11.86 -3.48
N VAL A 88 9.62 -11.58 -4.79
CA VAL A 88 9.11 -10.31 -5.31
C VAL A 88 7.60 -10.27 -5.12
N ILE A 89 7.13 -9.25 -4.41
CA ILE A 89 5.70 -8.98 -4.23
C ILE A 89 5.32 -7.88 -5.21
N HIS A 90 4.39 -8.18 -6.11
CA HIS A 90 3.82 -7.21 -7.03
C HIS A 90 2.72 -6.41 -6.31
N LEU A 91 2.80 -5.10 -6.33
CA LEU A 91 1.78 -4.15 -5.85
C LEU A 91 1.29 -3.36 -7.06
N GLU A 92 0.30 -3.90 -7.77
CA GLU A 92 -0.19 -3.41 -9.06
C GLU A 92 -1.62 -2.88 -8.93
N PHE A 93 -1.78 -1.75 -8.28
CA PHE A 93 -3.06 -1.04 -8.19
C PHE A 93 -3.23 -0.16 -9.42
N MET A 94 -3.97 -0.63 -10.39
CA MET A 94 -4.05 -0.02 -11.73
C MET A 94 -4.70 1.35 -11.77
N ARG A 95 -5.67 1.65 -10.89
CA ARG A 95 -6.45 2.91 -10.89
C ARG A 95 -7.04 3.20 -9.51
N GLY A 96 -7.28 4.51 -9.28
CA GLY A 96 -7.96 4.98 -8.08
C GLY A 96 -7.03 5.16 -6.88
N PRO A 97 -7.62 5.52 -5.74
CA PRO A 97 -6.85 5.75 -4.52
C PRO A 97 -6.26 4.45 -3.99
N VAL A 98 -5.00 4.53 -3.59
CA VAL A 98 -4.31 3.46 -2.87
C VAL A 98 -4.05 3.95 -1.45
N HIS A 99 -4.47 3.18 -0.48
CA HIS A 99 -4.36 3.54 0.92
C HIS A 99 -3.15 2.87 1.58
N GLN A 100 -2.68 3.43 2.68
CA GLN A 100 -1.56 2.89 3.45
C GLN A 100 -1.79 1.42 3.84
N ASN A 101 -3.03 1.05 4.18
CA ASN A 101 -3.37 -0.32 4.56
C ASN A 101 -3.22 -1.31 3.39
N ASP A 102 -3.42 -0.86 2.15
CA ASP A 102 -3.37 -1.73 0.97
C ASP A 102 -1.96 -2.25 0.68
N VAL A 103 -0.94 -1.55 1.17
CA VAL A 103 0.48 -1.87 0.91
C VAL A 103 1.23 -2.35 2.15
N ARG A 104 0.51 -2.68 3.24
CA ARG A 104 1.16 -3.21 4.45
C ARG A 104 1.64 -4.65 4.26
N LEU A 105 2.79 -4.96 4.83
CA LEU A 105 3.36 -6.31 4.82
C LEU A 105 2.39 -7.35 5.43
N GLY A 106 1.65 -6.97 6.46
CA GLY A 106 0.63 -7.82 7.09
C GLY A 106 -0.49 -8.25 6.13
N GLN A 107 -0.83 -7.43 5.12
CA GLN A 107 -1.81 -7.80 4.08
C GLN A 107 -1.29 -8.95 3.22
N PHE A 108 0.00 -8.94 2.88
CA PHE A 108 0.62 -10.03 2.15
C PHE A 108 0.53 -11.35 2.93
N PHE A 109 0.90 -11.34 4.22
CA PHE A 109 0.80 -12.52 5.06
C PHE A 109 -0.64 -13.01 5.23
N SER A 110 -1.61 -12.10 5.37
CA SER A 110 -3.03 -12.44 5.43
C SER A 110 -3.50 -13.13 4.14
N MET A 111 -3.06 -12.64 2.99
CA MET A 111 -3.37 -13.20 1.67
C MET A 111 -2.71 -14.57 1.47
N TRP A 112 -1.51 -14.75 1.97
CA TRP A 112 -0.82 -16.05 2.01
C TRP A 112 -1.46 -17.04 3.00
N GLY A 113 -2.31 -16.57 3.91
CA GLY A 113 -2.91 -17.40 4.97
C GLY A 113 -1.92 -17.79 6.07
N LYS A 114 -0.89 -16.98 6.28
CA LYS A 114 0.14 -17.16 7.30
C LYS A 114 0.15 -16.02 8.30
N ASP A 115 0.44 -16.33 9.56
CA ASP A 115 0.83 -15.32 10.52
C ASP A 115 2.32 -15.02 10.35
N ILE A 116 2.68 -13.75 10.27
CA ILE A 116 4.07 -13.31 10.19
C ILE A 116 4.91 -13.88 11.35
N ARG A 117 4.31 -14.18 12.49
CA ARG A 117 4.99 -14.70 13.68
C ARG A 117 5.04 -16.23 13.73
N SER A 118 4.48 -16.93 12.73
CA SER A 118 4.37 -18.39 12.73
C SER A 118 5.64 -19.15 12.31
N PHE A 119 6.69 -18.44 11.87
CA PHE A 119 7.90 -19.07 11.34
C PHE A 119 8.95 -19.41 12.40
N GLY A 120 8.85 -18.84 13.60
CA GLY A 120 9.79 -19.09 14.70
C GLY A 120 9.66 -18.08 15.82
N SER A 121 10.64 -18.09 16.73
CA SER A 121 10.76 -17.09 17.81
C SER A 121 11.73 -15.98 17.43
N ASN A 122 11.79 -14.95 18.30
CA ASN A 122 12.77 -13.86 18.18
C ASN A 122 12.84 -13.19 16.79
N MET A 123 11.66 -12.89 16.20
CA MET A 123 11.59 -12.27 14.90
C MET A 123 12.31 -10.91 14.87
N ARG A 124 13.25 -10.77 13.95
CA ARG A 124 13.89 -9.52 13.57
C ARG A 124 13.52 -9.16 12.15
N MET A 125 13.22 -7.89 11.92
CA MET A 125 12.93 -7.35 10.59
C MET A 125 14.01 -6.36 10.18
N MET A 126 14.52 -6.51 8.95
CA MET A 126 15.40 -5.55 8.31
C MET A 126 14.72 -5.01 7.06
N VAL A 127 14.90 -3.73 6.79
CA VAL A 127 14.43 -3.08 5.57
C VAL A 127 15.59 -2.28 4.98
N ASN A 128 15.98 -2.62 3.77
CA ASN A 128 17.09 -1.97 3.07
C ASN A 128 18.40 -1.96 3.92
N GLY A 129 18.61 -3.05 4.68
CA GLY A 129 19.77 -3.22 5.54
C GLY A 129 19.70 -2.52 6.91
N ALA A 130 18.60 -1.83 7.24
CA ALA A 130 18.36 -1.23 8.54
C ALA A 130 17.29 -1.99 9.33
N GLU A 131 17.45 -2.08 10.65
CA GLU A 131 16.45 -2.72 11.52
C GLU A 131 15.16 -1.91 11.55
N SER A 132 14.01 -2.61 11.45
CA SER A 132 12.67 -2.03 11.54
C SER A 132 11.86 -2.76 12.61
N VAL A 133 11.05 -2.01 13.36
CA VAL A 133 10.13 -2.53 14.38
C VAL A 133 8.67 -2.45 13.93
N GLU A 134 8.42 -2.13 12.66
CA GLU A 134 7.08 -1.96 12.15
C GLU A 134 6.37 -3.28 11.83
N TYR A 135 7.15 -4.33 11.52
CA TYR A 135 6.68 -5.69 11.25
C TYR A 135 5.49 -5.72 10.27
N GLU A 136 4.35 -6.28 10.68
CA GLU A 136 3.12 -6.35 9.90
C GLU A 136 2.56 -4.99 9.48
N ASN A 137 2.92 -3.92 10.19
CA ASN A 137 2.48 -2.56 9.90
C ASN A 137 3.36 -1.84 8.88
N TYR A 138 4.50 -2.42 8.51
CA TYR A 138 5.40 -1.82 7.54
C TYR A 138 4.70 -1.59 6.20
N MET A 139 4.75 -0.35 5.72
CA MET A 139 4.25 0.05 4.41
C MET A 139 5.34 -0.19 3.38
N MET A 140 5.18 -1.23 2.58
CA MET A 140 6.11 -1.59 1.50
C MET A 140 6.16 -0.49 0.45
N ARG A 141 7.34 -0.28 -0.13
CA ARG A 141 7.62 0.68 -1.20
C ARG A 141 8.32 0.01 -2.35
N ASP A 142 8.33 0.67 -3.48
CA ASP A 142 9.01 0.15 -4.66
C ASP A 142 10.51 -0.08 -4.40
N GLY A 143 10.98 -1.28 -4.76
CA GLY A 143 12.38 -1.67 -4.62
C GLY A 143 12.85 -1.94 -3.19
N ASP A 144 11.96 -1.93 -2.18
CA ASP A 144 12.32 -2.32 -0.82
C ASP A 144 12.85 -3.75 -0.76
N LYS A 145 13.91 -3.95 0.03
CA LYS A 145 14.43 -5.26 0.41
C LYS A 145 14.08 -5.52 1.87
N ILE A 146 13.13 -6.41 2.08
CA ILE A 146 12.57 -6.75 3.39
C ILE A 146 13.08 -8.12 3.78
N GLU A 147 13.73 -8.22 4.93
CA GLU A 147 14.21 -9.48 5.47
C GLU A 147 13.58 -9.74 6.84
N LEU A 148 13.05 -10.94 7.02
CA LEU A 148 12.54 -11.42 8.30
C LEU A 148 13.43 -12.58 8.77
N HIS A 149 14.02 -12.46 9.94
CA HIS A 149 14.89 -13.44 10.55
C HIS A 149 14.25 -14.01 11.82
N TYR A 150 14.21 -15.34 11.93
CA TYR A 150 13.65 -16.10 13.05
C TYR A 150 14.65 -17.12 13.60
N GLU A 151 14.52 -17.40 14.91
CA GLU A 151 15.26 -18.46 15.64
C GLU A 151 14.42 -19.70 15.88
#